data_162aa1b2171b45cc85289aa12b4af8ad
#
_entry.id   162aa1b2171b45cc85289aa12b4af8ad
#
_cell.length_a   1.000
_cell.length_b   1.000
_cell.length_c   1.000
_cell.angle_alpha   90.00
_cell.angle_beta   90.00
_cell.angle_gamma   90.00
#
_symmetry.space_group_name_H-M   'P 1'
#
loop_
_entity.id
_entity.type
_entity.pdbx_description
1 polymer ?
#
loop_
_entity_poly.entity_id
_entity_poly.type
_entity_poly.pdbx_seq_one_letter_code
_entity_poly.pdbx_strand_id
1 'polypeptide(L)'
;MLILCDVDGTVVDNNQLVPDSARTALAQANANGHILMLCTGRSLPEVYDFLWDLGFSGIVAANGSYVKIGEQVVVDNRVPSELVPQVSKYLEESGGTYVWQSPDKVNASDGAWKVFGFTTEEQVLAAARGSHNWEKQPASHGGNWQAYIRQVLPYVQPGLPTDPNKVTFTLAATSPVTLDDMRERWGDHFEVVDGSYDPGNGSRGGEIVLKGNTKASGMLAAAKYLGVGIDQVVAIGDSSNDLEVLEAAGLGICMGNGTAAAKAAANWISTDIHDDGLANALRYAGAIA
;
A
#
# COMPACT_ATOMS: atom_id res chain seq x y z
N MET A 1 -3.49 11.78 -20.27
CA MET A 1 -3.79 10.45 -19.70
C MET A 1 -3.80 10.53 -18.18
N LEU A 2 -4.54 9.63 -17.54
CA LEU A 2 -4.42 9.35 -16.11
C LEU A 2 -3.44 8.16 -15.93
N ILE A 3 -2.39 8.34 -15.15
CA ILE A 3 -1.35 7.34 -14.94
C ILE A 3 -1.32 7.02 -13.44
N LEU A 4 -1.61 5.76 -13.12
CA LEU A 4 -1.55 5.24 -11.75
C LEU A 4 -0.29 4.40 -11.60
N CYS A 5 0.52 4.72 -10.60
CA CYS A 5 1.73 3.98 -10.28
C CYS A 5 1.62 3.35 -8.90
N ASP A 6 1.86 2.04 -8.81
CA ASP A 6 2.09 1.43 -7.50
C ASP A 6 3.35 2.01 -6.85
N VAL A 7 3.48 1.85 -5.54
CA VAL A 7 4.60 2.43 -4.78
C VAL A 7 5.75 1.43 -4.66
N ASP A 8 5.52 0.32 -3.98
CA ASP A 8 6.57 -0.63 -3.59
C ASP A 8 6.93 -1.57 -4.73
N GLY A 9 8.17 -1.54 -5.22
CA GLY A 9 8.59 -2.31 -6.39
C GLY A 9 8.31 -1.65 -7.74
N THR A 10 7.66 -0.49 -7.74
CA THR A 10 7.31 0.28 -8.95
C THR A 10 7.90 1.68 -8.93
N VAL A 11 7.55 2.53 -7.96
CA VAL A 11 8.12 3.87 -7.79
C VAL A 11 9.34 3.84 -6.88
N VAL A 12 9.30 3.06 -5.80
CA VAL A 12 10.41 2.88 -4.86
C VAL A 12 10.89 1.43 -4.87
N ASP A 13 12.19 1.25 -4.71
CA ASP A 13 12.81 -0.06 -4.57
C ASP A 13 12.65 -0.63 -3.15
N ASN A 14 13.21 -1.83 -2.92
CA ASN A 14 13.19 -2.48 -1.60
C ASN A 14 13.93 -1.69 -0.50
N ASN A 15 14.77 -0.72 -0.87
CA ASN A 15 15.44 0.19 0.06
C ASN A 15 14.66 1.49 0.27
N GLN A 16 13.47 1.60 -0.31
CA GLN A 16 12.62 2.78 -0.30
C GLN A 16 13.28 3.99 -1.01
N LEU A 17 14.07 3.71 -2.04
CA LEU A 17 14.71 4.72 -2.89
C LEU A 17 13.99 4.79 -4.24
N VAL A 18 13.86 6.00 -4.76
CA VAL A 18 13.35 6.25 -6.11
C VAL A 18 14.52 6.32 -7.07
N PRO A 19 14.61 5.48 -8.12
CA PRO A 19 15.65 5.60 -9.14
C PRO A 19 15.65 6.98 -9.82
N ASP A 20 16.83 7.49 -10.18
CA ASP A 20 16.95 8.82 -10.80
C ASP A 20 16.23 8.89 -12.16
N SER A 21 16.23 7.79 -12.90
CA SER A 21 15.48 7.70 -14.16
C SER A 21 13.97 7.80 -13.94
N ALA A 22 13.45 7.20 -12.86
CA ALA A 22 12.05 7.29 -12.49
C ALA A 22 11.67 8.74 -12.11
N ARG A 23 12.49 9.42 -11.31
CA ARG A 23 12.28 10.84 -10.97
C ARG A 23 12.20 11.72 -12.21
N THR A 24 13.16 11.54 -13.13
CA THR A 24 13.22 12.30 -14.37
C THR A 24 12.00 12.03 -15.25
N ALA A 25 11.62 10.77 -15.39
CA ALA A 25 10.48 10.36 -16.22
C ALA A 25 9.14 10.86 -15.67
N LEU A 26 8.91 10.77 -14.35
CA LEU A 26 7.71 11.31 -13.69
C LEU A 26 7.60 12.83 -13.86
N ALA A 27 8.71 13.57 -13.68
CA ALA A 27 8.74 15.01 -13.89
C ALA A 27 8.40 15.38 -15.34
N GLN A 28 8.91 14.61 -16.32
CA GLN A 28 8.64 14.81 -17.73
C GLN A 28 7.17 14.50 -18.08
N ALA A 29 6.62 13.38 -17.57
CA ALA A 29 5.22 13.02 -17.76
C ALA A 29 4.27 14.09 -17.20
N ASN A 30 4.59 14.63 -16.01
CA ASN A 30 3.83 15.73 -15.40
C ASN A 30 3.93 17.01 -16.27
N ALA A 31 5.13 17.38 -16.74
CA ALA A 31 5.34 18.53 -17.63
C ALA A 31 4.59 18.39 -18.96
N ASN A 32 4.39 17.16 -19.46
CA ASN A 32 3.58 16.86 -20.64
C ASN A 32 2.05 16.92 -20.37
N GLY A 33 1.63 17.26 -19.15
CA GLY A 33 0.22 17.44 -18.78
C GLY A 33 -0.52 16.15 -18.45
N HIS A 34 0.19 15.07 -18.15
CA HIS A 34 -0.44 13.85 -17.66
C HIS A 34 -0.76 13.96 -16.15
N ILE A 35 -1.87 13.34 -15.74
CA ILE A 35 -2.28 13.27 -14.34
C ILE A 35 -1.62 12.05 -13.73
N LEU A 36 -0.73 12.26 -12.76
CA LEU A 36 -0.06 11.19 -12.04
C LEU A 36 -0.74 10.93 -10.70
N MET A 37 -1.05 9.67 -10.41
CA MET A 37 -1.61 9.25 -9.12
C MET A 37 -0.85 8.05 -8.56
N LEU A 38 -0.66 8.02 -7.26
CA LEU A 38 -0.22 6.81 -6.56
C LEU A 38 -1.38 5.81 -6.49
N CYS A 39 -1.07 4.50 -6.54
CA CYS A 39 -2.07 3.42 -6.45
C CYS A 39 -1.53 2.29 -5.58
N THR A 40 -1.83 2.29 -4.28
CA THR A 40 -1.10 1.49 -3.31
C THR A 40 -1.99 0.82 -2.27
N GLY A 41 -1.51 -0.30 -1.71
CA GLY A 41 -2.06 -0.89 -0.50
C GLY A 41 -1.81 -0.06 0.77
N ARG A 42 -0.82 0.83 0.74
CA ARG A 42 -0.51 1.71 1.89
C ARG A 42 -1.70 2.61 2.23
N SER A 43 -1.90 2.86 3.52
CA SER A 43 -2.74 3.96 4.02
C SER A 43 -1.99 5.30 3.91
N LEU A 44 -2.69 6.43 4.01
CA LEU A 44 -2.03 7.75 3.92
C LEU A 44 -0.89 7.94 4.92
N PRO A 45 -1.00 7.55 6.21
CA PRO A 45 0.09 7.61 7.16
C PRO A 45 1.36 6.86 6.74
N GLU A 46 1.23 5.88 5.84
CA GLU A 46 2.35 5.05 5.37
C GLU A 46 2.99 5.57 4.08
N VAL A 47 2.40 6.60 3.47
CA VAL A 47 2.91 7.22 2.24
C VAL A 47 3.96 8.26 2.60
N TYR A 48 5.17 8.08 2.06
CA TYR A 48 6.26 9.02 2.32
C TYR A 48 6.00 10.40 1.72
N ASP A 49 6.31 11.45 2.47
CA ASP A 49 6.11 12.83 2.04
C ASP A 49 6.86 13.15 0.73
N PHE A 50 8.06 12.60 0.54
CA PHE A 50 8.85 12.82 -0.67
C PHE A 50 8.20 12.30 -1.97
N LEU A 51 7.24 11.38 -1.87
CA LEU A 51 6.53 10.89 -3.06
C LEU A 51 5.67 11.99 -3.70
N TRP A 52 5.16 12.91 -2.91
CA TRP A 52 4.39 14.04 -3.44
C TRP A 52 5.26 15.00 -4.25
N ASP A 53 6.54 15.14 -3.89
CA ASP A 53 7.52 15.96 -4.61
C ASP A 53 7.82 15.43 -6.02
N LEU A 54 7.41 14.19 -6.33
CA LEU A 54 7.55 13.59 -7.67
C LEU A 54 6.45 14.02 -8.65
N GLY A 55 5.50 14.88 -8.21
CA GLY A 55 4.45 15.42 -9.06
C GLY A 55 3.14 14.63 -9.06
N PHE A 56 2.96 13.69 -8.15
CA PHE A 56 1.68 13.02 -7.96
C PHE A 56 0.63 13.99 -7.41
N SER A 57 -0.52 14.07 -8.06
CA SER A 57 -1.64 14.96 -7.73
C SER A 57 -2.78 14.27 -7.00
N GLY A 58 -2.69 12.95 -6.78
CA GLY A 58 -3.70 12.17 -6.10
C GLY A 58 -3.21 10.77 -5.73
N ILE A 59 -4.07 10.05 -5.04
CA ILE A 59 -3.78 8.70 -4.56
C ILE A 59 -5.03 7.82 -4.52
N VAL A 60 -4.86 6.58 -4.93
CA VAL A 60 -5.69 5.44 -4.58
C VAL A 60 -4.94 4.70 -3.47
N ALA A 61 -5.40 4.80 -2.23
CA ALA A 61 -4.76 4.25 -1.04
C ALA A 61 -5.60 3.13 -0.42
N ALA A 62 -4.99 2.39 0.50
CA ALA A 62 -5.63 1.31 1.25
C ALA A 62 -6.37 0.32 0.34
N ASN A 63 -5.71 -0.11 -0.76
CA ASN A 63 -6.29 -0.98 -1.79
C ASN A 63 -7.64 -0.47 -2.33
N GLY A 64 -7.76 0.85 -2.57
CA GLY A 64 -8.97 1.46 -3.13
C GLY A 64 -10.03 1.87 -2.11
N SER A 65 -9.83 1.58 -0.83
CA SER A 65 -10.76 2.04 0.23
C SER A 65 -10.74 3.55 0.41
N TYR A 66 -9.68 4.22 -0.02
CA TYR A 66 -9.54 5.67 0.06
C TYR A 66 -8.96 6.23 -1.24
N VAL A 67 -9.65 7.24 -1.80
CA VAL A 67 -9.19 7.94 -3.01
C VAL A 67 -9.24 9.45 -2.76
N LYS A 68 -8.08 10.12 -2.92
CA LYS A 68 -7.96 11.56 -2.81
C LYS A 68 -7.29 12.14 -4.07
N ILE A 69 -7.83 13.25 -4.59
CA ILE A 69 -7.33 13.98 -5.76
C ILE A 69 -7.22 15.46 -5.38
N GLY A 70 -6.01 15.99 -5.36
CA GLY A 70 -5.76 17.28 -4.74
C GLY A 70 -6.29 17.29 -3.29
N GLU A 71 -7.15 18.25 -2.96
CA GLU A 71 -7.79 18.29 -1.63
C GLU A 71 -9.12 17.54 -1.55
N GLN A 72 -9.63 17.03 -2.67
CA GLN A 72 -10.93 16.35 -2.72
C GLN A 72 -10.82 14.87 -2.39
N VAL A 73 -11.56 14.43 -1.37
CA VAL A 73 -11.78 13.00 -1.09
C VAL A 73 -12.91 12.50 -1.98
N VAL A 74 -12.60 11.54 -2.84
CA VAL A 74 -13.53 10.95 -3.84
C VAL A 74 -14.14 9.65 -3.30
N VAL A 75 -13.35 8.86 -2.59
CA VAL A 75 -13.78 7.61 -1.93
C VAL A 75 -13.23 7.60 -0.51
N ASP A 76 -14.05 7.23 0.45
CA ASP A 76 -13.68 7.00 1.84
C ASP A 76 -14.55 5.89 2.43
N ASN A 77 -14.21 4.65 2.10
CA ASN A 77 -14.91 3.45 2.56
C ASN A 77 -14.34 3.00 3.89
N ARG A 78 -15.18 3.02 4.92
CA ARG A 78 -14.81 2.72 6.30
C ARG A 78 -15.36 1.38 6.76
N VAL A 79 -14.54 0.63 7.48
CA VAL A 79 -14.97 -0.60 8.15
C VAL A 79 -16.03 -0.25 9.20
N PRO A 80 -17.20 -0.91 9.18
CA PRO A 80 -18.22 -0.72 10.22
C PRO A 80 -17.66 -0.90 11.63
N SER A 81 -17.95 0.05 12.51
CA SER A 81 -17.37 0.12 13.86
C SER A 81 -17.62 -1.14 14.70
N GLU A 82 -18.73 -1.83 14.46
CA GLU A 82 -19.08 -3.10 15.14
C GLU A 82 -18.21 -4.28 14.69
N LEU A 83 -17.61 -4.23 13.51
CA LEU A 83 -16.72 -5.29 13.00
C LEU A 83 -15.29 -5.14 13.53
N VAL A 84 -14.85 -3.93 13.84
CA VAL A 84 -13.49 -3.66 14.32
C VAL A 84 -13.12 -4.52 15.56
N PRO A 85 -13.90 -4.52 16.67
CA PRO A 85 -13.57 -5.36 17.82
C PRO A 85 -13.69 -6.86 17.54
N GLN A 86 -14.57 -7.27 16.62
CA GLN A 86 -14.74 -8.69 16.28
C GLN A 86 -13.53 -9.22 15.50
N VAL A 87 -13.05 -8.47 14.49
CA VAL A 87 -11.85 -8.82 13.72
C VAL A 87 -10.61 -8.77 14.60
N SER A 88 -10.48 -7.74 15.45
CA SER A 88 -9.35 -7.61 16.38
C SER A 88 -9.25 -8.81 17.32
N LYS A 89 -10.36 -9.15 17.97
CA LYS A 89 -10.44 -10.31 18.87
C LYS A 89 -10.10 -11.63 18.14
N TYR A 90 -10.64 -11.81 16.93
CA TYR A 90 -10.34 -13.01 16.14
C TYR A 90 -8.85 -13.13 15.82
N LEU A 91 -8.19 -12.04 15.43
CA LEU A 91 -6.75 -12.02 15.13
C LEU A 91 -5.92 -12.33 16.39
N GLU A 92 -6.27 -11.77 17.56
CA GLU A 92 -5.61 -12.04 18.83
C GLU A 92 -5.77 -13.50 19.26
N GLU A 93 -6.99 -14.06 19.20
CA GLU A 93 -7.28 -15.46 19.52
C GLU A 93 -6.58 -16.42 18.54
N SER A 94 -6.28 -15.98 17.33
CA SER A 94 -5.52 -16.71 16.31
C SER A 94 -4.00 -16.63 16.52
N GLY A 95 -3.52 -15.97 17.59
CA GLY A 95 -2.10 -15.76 17.86
C GLY A 95 -1.47 -14.75 16.91
N GLY A 96 -2.26 -13.83 16.39
CA GLY A 96 -1.83 -12.76 15.49
C GLY A 96 -1.69 -11.40 16.17
N THR A 97 -1.09 -10.49 15.45
CA THR A 97 -1.05 -9.05 15.75
C THR A 97 -1.64 -8.29 14.57
N TYR A 98 -2.10 -7.07 14.81
CA TYR A 98 -2.73 -6.26 13.77
C TYR A 98 -2.40 -4.78 13.90
N VAL A 99 -2.57 -4.08 12.77
CA VAL A 99 -2.47 -2.63 12.66
C VAL A 99 -3.69 -2.14 11.87
N TRP A 100 -4.64 -1.51 12.55
CA TRP A 100 -5.74 -0.80 11.92
C TRP A 100 -5.27 0.54 11.36
N GLN A 101 -5.72 0.88 10.17
CA GLN A 101 -5.27 2.04 9.42
C GLN A 101 -6.45 2.87 8.94
N SER A 102 -6.36 4.17 9.23
CA SER A 102 -7.27 5.22 8.76
C SER A 102 -6.44 6.25 7.98
N PRO A 103 -7.04 7.23 7.28
CA PRO A 103 -6.28 8.24 6.56
C PRO A 103 -5.46 9.18 7.45
N ASP A 104 -5.77 9.27 8.73
CA ASP A 104 -5.19 10.21 9.68
C ASP A 104 -4.65 9.57 10.96
N LYS A 105 -4.79 8.24 11.12
CA LYS A 105 -4.37 7.53 12.34
C LYS A 105 -4.08 6.06 12.08
N VAL A 106 -3.27 5.49 12.96
CA VAL A 106 -2.88 4.09 12.99
C VAL A 106 -3.06 3.56 14.40
N ASN A 107 -3.76 2.44 14.55
CA ASN A 107 -4.02 1.79 15.85
C ASN A 107 -3.53 0.35 15.78
N ALA A 108 -2.63 -0.04 16.67
CA ALA A 108 -1.99 -1.35 16.64
C ALA A 108 -2.28 -2.16 17.89
N SER A 109 -2.35 -3.48 17.74
CA SER A 109 -2.39 -4.41 18.87
C SER A 109 -1.06 -4.48 19.60
N ASP A 110 -1.08 -4.95 20.83
CA ASP A 110 0.12 -5.29 21.58
C ASP A 110 1.00 -6.24 20.77
N GLY A 111 2.27 -5.89 20.68
CA GLY A 111 3.26 -6.69 19.98
C GLY A 111 3.34 -6.51 18.46
N ALA A 112 2.42 -5.80 17.81
CA ALA A 112 2.50 -5.50 16.37
C ALA A 112 3.80 -4.77 16.00
N TRP A 113 4.34 -3.98 16.90
CA TRP A 113 5.57 -3.21 16.72
C TRP A 113 6.85 -3.95 17.09
N LYS A 114 6.77 -5.22 17.53
CA LYS A 114 7.97 -6.01 17.93
C LYS A 114 8.95 -6.19 16.79
N VAL A 115 8.46 -6.34 15.58
CA VAL A 115 9.29 -6.44 14.36
C VAL A 115 10.19 -5.21 14.19
N PHE A 116 9.78 -4.06 14.72
CA PHE A 116 10.53 -2.81 14.69
C PHE A 116 11.32 -2.53 15.99
N GLY A 117 11.39 -3.51 16.90
CA GLY A 117 12.13 -3.40 18.17
C GLY A 117 11.36 -2.76 19.32
N PHE A 118 10.08 -2.44 19.14
CA PHE A 118 9.23 -1.94 20.22
C PHE A 118 8.49 -3.10 20.89
N THR A 119 8.64 -3.25 22.19
CA THR A 119 8.04 -4.36 22.94
C THR A 119 6.77 -3.95 23.71
N THR A 120 6.54 -2.64 23.87
CA THR A 120 5.35 -2.10 24.55
C THR A 120 4.78 -0.90 23.76
N GLU A 121 3.48 -0.67 23.89
CA GLU A 121 2.82 0.52 23.35
C GLU A 121 3.44 1.82 23.87
N GLU A 122 3.85 1.84 25.15
CA GLU A 122 4.49 3.01 25.77
C GLU A 122 5.78 3.39 25.01
N GLN A 123 6.58 2.40 24.60
CA GLN A 123 7.80 2.65 23.81
C GLN A 123 7.47 3.25 22.45
N VAL A 124 6.41 2.76 21.78
CA VAL A 124 5.94 3.30 20.48
C VAL A 124 5.47 4.73 20.65
N LEU A 125 4.64 5.00 21.65
CA LEU A 125 4.12 6.34 21.93
C LEU A 125 5.23 7.32 22.35
N ALA A 126 6.24 6.84 23.11
CA ALA A 126 7.42 7.63 23.46
C ALA A 126 8.25 7.98 22.20
N ALA A 127 8.41 7.02 21.29
CA ALA A 127 9.09 7.24 20.02
C ALA A 127 8.32 8.23 19.12
N ALA A 128 6.99 8.13 19.07
CA ALA A 128 6.12 9.08 18.36
C ALA A 128 6.28 10.52 18.87
N ARG A 129 6.55 10.70 20.17
CA ARG A 129 6.81 12.01 20.81
C ARG A 129 8.26 12.50 20.66
N GLY A 130 9.08 11.81 19.87
CA GLY A 130 10.47 12.20 19.60
C GLY A 130 11.50 11.79 20.67
N SER A 131 11.13 10.93 21.63
CA SER A 131 12.03 10.50 22.73
C SER A 131 12.83 9.23 22.40
N HIS A 132 12.80 8.72 21.16
CA HIS A 132 13.47 7.48 20.79
C HIS A 132 14.85 7.71 20.18
N ASN A 133 15.84 6.92 20.61
CA ASN A 133 17.18 6.94 20.02
C ASN A 133 17.30 5.91 18.89
N TRP A 134 17.10 6.36 17.66
CA TRP A 134 17.13 5.56 16.44
C TRP A 134 18.50 4.94 16.11
N GLU A 135 19.60 5.50 16.65
CA GLU A 135 20.96 5.01 16.37
C GLU A 135 21.26 3.66 17.02
N LYS A 136 20.46 3.25 18.01
CA LYS A 136 20.65 2.01 18.77
C LYS A 136 19.82 0.83 18.24
N GLN A 137 18.99 1.01 17.22
CA GLN A 137 18.24 -0.10 16.64
C GLN A 137 19.07 -0.83 15.58
N PRO A 138 19.20 -2.16 15.67
CA PRO A 138 19.82 -2.93 14.60
C PRO A 138 18.98 -2.78 13.33
N ALA A 139 19.65 -2.64 12.18
CA ALA A 139 19.03 -2.73 10.87
C ALA A 139 18.53 -4.18 10.69
N SER A 140 17.29 -4.44 11.07
CA SER A 140 16.66 -5.74 10.88
C SER A 140 15.94 -5.76 9.53
N HIS A 141 16.25 -6.77 8.70
CA HIS A 141 15.49 -7.15 7.52
C HIS A 141 15.52 -6.21 6.30
N GLY A 142 16.69 -5.96 5.73
CA GLY A 142 16.87 -5.66 4.30
C GLY A 142 16.24 -4.40 3.68
N GLY A 143 15.47 -3.61 4.43
CA GLY A 143 14.82 -2.39 3.96
C GLY A 143 15.04 -1.21 4.89
N ASN A 144 14.75 0.02 4.45
CA ASN A 144 14.86 1.22 5.28
C ASN A 144 13.65 1.36 6.24
N TRP A 145 13.46 0.34 7.09
CA TRP A 145 12.37 0.29 8.07
C TRP A 145 12.36 1.46 9.05
N GLN A 146 13.52 2.09 9.28
CA GLN A 146 13.57 3.29 10.12
C GLN A 146 12.84 4.46 9.47
N ALA A 147 12.93 4.61 8.16
CA ALA A 147 12.20 5.65 7.44
C ALA A 147 10.68 5.39 7.51
N TYR A 148 10.26 4.13 7.28
CA TYR A 148 8.86 3.73 7.40
C TYR A 148 8.30 4.02 8.80
N ILE A 149 8.98 3.57 9.84
CA ILE A 149 8.53 3.81 11.23
C ILE A 149 8.46 5.30 11.56
N ARG A 150 9.45 6.09 11.16
CA ARG A 150 9.43 7.55 11.37
C ARG A 150 8.24 8.21 10.68
N GLN A 151 7.86 7.70 9.49
CA GLN A 151 6.70 8.18 8.76
C GLN A 151 5.39 7.88 9.50
N VAL A 152 5.26 6.66 10.05
CA VAL A 152 4.01 6.17 10.65
C VAL A 152 3.80 6.65 12.10
N LEU A 153 4.88 6.74 12.88
CA LEU A 153 4.81 7.04 14.33
C LEU A 153 3.97 8.27 14.71
N PRO A 154 4.01 9.40 13.98
CA PRO A 154 3.18 10.57 14.32
C PRO A 154 1.67 10.32 14.30
N TYR A 155 1.24 9.28 13.59
CA TYR A 155 -0.16 8.90 13.42
C TYR A 155 -0.63 7.82 14.40
N VAL A 156 0.28 7.25 15.21
CA VAL A 156 -0.07 6.18 16.15
C VAL A 156 -0.97 6.69 17.27
N GLN A 157 -2.10 6.04 17.44
CA GLN A 157 -3.07 6.30 18.50
C GLN A 157 -3.32 5.03 19.33
N PRO A 158 -3.58 5.15 20.64
CA PRO A 158 -3.93 4.01 21.49
C PRO A 158 -5.34 3.51 21.22
N GLY A 159 -5.57 2.25 21.57
CA GLY A 159 -6.88 1.61 21.53
C GLY A 159 -7.37 1.23 20.13
N LEU A 160 -8.62 0.76 20.05
CA LEU A 160 -9.24 0.40 18.76
C LEU A 160 -9.79 1.65 18.06
N PRO A 161 -9.66 1.74 16.73
CA PRO A 161 -10.29 2.82 15.97
C PRO A 161 -11.80 2.60 15.84
N THR A 162 -12.53 3.66 15.51
CA THR A 162 -13.96 3.61 15.22
C THR A 162 -14.27 3.51 13.73
N ASP A 163 -13.34 3.93 12.90
CA ASP A 163 -13.57 4.21 11.48
C ASP A 163 -12.32 3.96 10.58
N PRO A 164 -11.69 2.77 10.66
CA PRO A 164 -10.54 2.45 9.82
C PRO A 164 -10.96 2.10 8.40
N ASN A 165 -10.02 2.21 7.44
CA ASN A 165 -10.24 1.74 6.07
C ASN A 165 -9.84 0.28 5.87
N LYS A 166 -8.82 -0.17 6.60
CA LYS A 166 -8.30 -1.53 6.51
C LYS A 166 -7.57 -1.95 7.78
N VAL A 167 -7.23 -3.23 7.86
CA VAL A 167 -6.29 -3.76 8.84
C VAL A 167 -5.23 -4.61 8.15
N THR A 168 -3.97 -4.39 8.52
CA THR A 168 -2.86 -5.28 8.23
C THR A 168 -2.64 -6.19 9.44
N PHE A 169 -2.39 -7.47 9.21
CA PHE A 169 -2.17 -8.44 10.29
C PHE A 169 -0.94 -9.31 10.04
N THR A 170 -0.43 -9.89 11.12
CA THR A 170 0.60 -10.92 11.07
C THR A 170 0.19 -12.06 11.99
N LEU A 171 0.02 -13.28 11.48
CA LEU A 171 -0.20 -14.49 12.24
C LEU A 171 1.15 -15.12 12.60
N ALA A 172 1.30 -15.56 13.85
CA ALA A 172 2.49 -16.30 14.28
C ALA A 172 2.66 -17.58 13.46
N ALA A 173 3.90 -18.04 13.28
CA ALA A 173 4.21 -19.30 12.60
C ALA A 173 3.49 -20.53 13.22
N THR A 174 3.17 -20.45 14.52
CA THR A 174 2.45 -21.48 15.26
C THR A 174 0.92 -21.33 15.20
N SER A 175 0.39 -20.30 14.54
CA SER A 175 -1.05 -20.13 14.38
C SER A 175 -1.66 -21.29 13.59
N PRO A 176 -2.73 -21.91 14.08
CA PRO A 176 -3.46 -22.94 13.33
C PRO A 176 -4.31 -22.34 12.20
N VAL A 177 -4.57 -21.02 12.24
CA VAL A 177 -5.46 -20.34 11.30
C VAL A 177 -4.72 -20.04 10.01
N THR A 178 -5.35 -20.36 8.88
CA THR A 178 -4.86 -20.08 7.53
C THR A 178 -5.55 -18.84 6.94
N LEU A 179 -5.04 -18.32 5.84
CA LEU A 179 -5.72 -17.24 5.10
C LEU A 179 -7.07 -17.71 4.53
N ASP A 180 -7.18 -18.99 4.16
CA ASP A 180 -8.44 -19.55 3.66
C ASP A 180 -9.50 -19.65 4.75
N ASP A 181 -9.12 -20.01 5.99
CA ASP A 181 -10.03 -19.94 7.14
C ASP A 181 -10.55 -18.52 7.39
N MET A 182 -9.67 -17.51 7.18
CA MET A 182 -10.05 -16.10 7.30
C MET A 182 -10.99 -15.67 6.17
N ARG A 183 -10.73 -16.10 4.93
CA ARG A 183 -11.59 -15.86 3.76
C ARG A 183 -12.97 -16.48 3.96
N GLU A 184 -13.03 -17.71 4.45
CA GLU A 184 -14.30 -18.38 4.75
C GLU A 184 -15.08 -17.64 5.83
N ARG A 185 -14.42 -17.23 6.91
CA ARG A 185 -15.07 -16.57 8.04
C ARG A 185 -15.55 -15.15 7.74
N TRP A 186 -14.76 -14.38 7.01
CA TRP A 186 -14.97 -12.93 6.84
C TRP A 186 -15.39 -12.51 5.43
N GLY A 187 -15.43 -13.45 4.49
CA GLY A 187 -15.66 -13.18 3.06
C GLY A 187 -17.02 -12.56 2.70
N ASP A 188 -17.98 -12.53 3.64
CA ASP A 188 -19.22 -11.77 3.43
C ASP A 188 -19.02 -10.25 3.53
N HIS A 189 -18.01 -9.81 4.31
CA HIS A 189 -17.75 -8.41 4.61
C HIS A 189 -16.42 -7.92 4.02
N PHE A 190 -15.43 -8.82 3.88
CA PHE A 190 -14.06 -8.45 3.59
C PHE A 190 -13.44 -9.31 2.48
N GLU A 191 -12.46 -8.70 1.82
CA GLU A 191 -11.43 -9.41 1.07
C GLU A 191 -10.20 -9.61 1.98
N VAL A 192 -9.64 -10.82 1.99
CA VAL A 192 -8.38 -11.14 2.67
C VAL A 192 -7.29 -11.27 1.62
N VAL A 193 -6.43 -10.27 1.58
CA VAL A 193 -5.33 -10.16 0.62
C VAL A 193 -4.06 -10.74 1.26
N ASP A 194 -3.34 -11.57 0.52
CA ASP A 194 -2.05 -12.09 0.96
C ASP A 194 -1.02 -10.95 1.02
N GLY A 195 -0.29 -10.85 2.11
CA GLY A 195 0.72 -9.83 2.29
C GLY A 195 1.96 -10.11 1.45
N SER A 196 2.50 -9.07 0.83
CA SER A 196 3.77 -9.15 0.09
C SER A 196 5.00 -9.26 1.01
N TYR A 197 4.83 -9.06 2.32
CA TYR A 197 5.92 -9.12 3.28
C TYR A 197 6.04 -10.50 3.92
N ASP A 198 7.20 -11.15 3.70
CA ASP A 198 7.60 -12.37 4.42
C ASP A 198 8.55 -11.99 5.57
N PRO A 199 8.14 -12.15 6.84
CA PRO A 199 9.01 -11.89 7.99
C PRO A 199 10.18 -12.88 8.13
N GLY A 200 10.27 -13.92 7.29
CA GLY A 200 11.39 -14.89 7.28
C GLY A 200 11.43 -15.83 8.47
N ASN A 201 10.41 -15.82 9.33
CA ASN A 201 10.32 -16.64 10.56
C ASN A 201 9.14 -17.63 10.53
N GLY A 202 8.53 -17.82 9.36
CA GLY A 202 7.36 -18.68 9.15
C GLY A 202 6.02 -18.03 9.56
N SER A 203 6.03 -16.76 10.02
CA SER A 203 4.80 -15.99 10.21
C SER A 203 4.14 -15.70 8.87
N ARG A 204 2.83 -15.46 8.88
CA ARG A 204 2.06 -15.11 7.67
C ARG A 204 1.43 -13.74 7.87
N GLY A 205 1.66 -12.85 6.92
CA GLY A 205 1.05 -11.52 6.91
C GLY A 205 -0.06 -11.39 5.87
N GLY A 206 -0.92 -10.42 6.04
CA GLY A 206 -1.96 -10.10 5.09
C GLY A 206 -2.69 -8.81 5.42
N GLU A 207 -3.65 -8.48 4.57
CA GLU A 207 -4.52 -7.33 4.74
C GLU A 207 -5.98 -7.76 4.68
N ILE A 208 -6.81 -7.13 5.47
CA ILE A 208 -8.27 -7.27 5.42
C ILE A 208 -8.83 -5.90 5.02
N VAL A 209 -9.49 -5.87 3.86
CA VAL A 209 -10.14 -4.68 3.30
C VAL A 209 -11.62 -4.96 3.09
N LEU A 210 -12.46 -3.94 3.08
CA LEU A 210 -13.89 -4.14 2.78
C LEU A 210 -14.07 -4.76 1.40
N LYS A 211 -15.01 -5.68 1.29
CA LYS A 211 -15.36 -6.37 0.05
C LYS A 211 -15.66 -5.38 -1.07
N GLY A 212 -15.07 -5.65 -2.23
CA GLY A 212 -15.21 -4.80 -3.42
C GLY A 212 -14.29 -3.57 -3.45
N ASN A 213 -13.47 -3.36 -2.41
CA ASN A 213 -12.41 -2.36 -2.46
C ASN A 213 -11.14 -2.99 -3.01
N THR A 214 -10.77 -2.57 -4.21
CA THR A 214 -9.54 -2.98 -4.90
C THR A 214 -8.87 -1.77 -5.51
N LYS A 215 -7.59 -1.88 -5.84
CA LYS A 215 -6.89 -0.84 -6.61
C LYS A 215 -7.67 -0.46 -7.87
N ALA A 216 -8.30 -1.44 -8.53
CA ALA A 216 -9.14 -1.23 -9.71
C ALA A 216 -10.38 -0.39 -9.41
N SER A 217 -11.12 -0.70 -8.33
CA SER A 217 -12.31 0.08 -7.96
C SER A 217 -11.96 1.53 -7.64
N GLY A 218 -10.83 1.76 -6.96
CA GLY A 218 -10.30 3.10 -6.69
C GLY A 218 -9.88 3.85 -7.97
N MET A 219 -9.20 3.17 -8.90
CA MET A 219 -8.84 3.72 -10.21
C MET A 219 -10.07 4.15 -11.00
N LEU A 220 -11.10 3.30 -11.05
CA LEU A 220 -12.35 3.60 -11.75
C LEU A 220 -13.06 4.81 -11.14
N ALA A 221 -13.07 4.93 -9.82
CA ALA A 221 -13.62 6.09 -9.13
C ALA A 221 -12.84 7.37 -9.46
N ALA A 222 -11.50 7.31 -9.48
CA ALA A 222 -10.64 8.43 -9.85
C ALA A 222 -10.86 8.85 -11.30
N ALA A 223 -10.86 7.90 -12.26
CA ALA A 223 -11.10 8.14 -13.66
C ALA A 223 -12.48 8.80 -13.90
N LYS A 224 -13.52 8.28 -13.24
CA LYS A 224 -14.86 8.84 -13.31
C LYS A 224 -14.92 10.29 -12.79
N TYR A 225 -14.27 10.55 -11.64
CA TYR A 225 -14.24 11.91 -11.04
C TYR A 225 -13.53 12.89 -11.96
N LEU A 226 -12.42 12.47 -12.58
CA LEU A 226 -11.63 13.31 -13.50
C LEU A 226 -12.23 13.42 -14.91
N GLY A 227 -13.28 12.66 -15.24
CA GLY A 227 -13.86 12.61 -16.58
C GLY A 227 -12.92 11.99 -17.63
N VAL A 228 -12.02 11.09 -17.20
CA VAL A 228 -11.06 10.39 -18.07
C VAL A 228 -11.66 9.05 -18.51
N GLY A 229 -11.70 8.79 -19.81
CA GLY A 229 -12.10 7.48 -20.36
C GLY A 229 -11.09 6.39 -19.99
N ILE A 230 -11.57 5.16 -19.83
CA ILE A 230 -10.69 4.05 -19.42
C ILE A 230 -9.57 3.78 -20.42
N ASP A 231 -9.81 4.01 -21.70
CA ASP A 231 -8.83 3.94 -22.79
C ASP A 231 -7.66 4.93 -22.63
N GLN A 232 -7.82 5.94 -21.78
CA GLN A 232 -6.78 6.92 -21.44
C GLN A 232 -6.18 6.72 -20.04
N VAL A 233 -6.47 5.58 -19.41
CA VAL A 233 -5.92 5.21 -18.11
C VAL A 233 -4.79 4.21 -18.28
N VAL A 234 -3.65 4.52 -17.67
CA VAL A 234 -2.47 3.64 -17.58
C VAL A 234 -2.30 3.23 -16.13
N ALA A 235 -2.14 1.93 -15.87
CA ALA A 235 -1.77 1.39 -14.56
C ALA A 235 -0.40 0.72 -14.64
N ILE A 236 0.48 1.02 -13.68
CA ILE A 236 1.83 0.44 -13.58
C ILE A 236 1.99 -0.17 -12.20
N GLY A 237 2.35 -1.47 -12.13
CA GLY A 237 2.47 -2.21 -10.88
C GLY A 237 3.36 -3.43 -11.02
N ASP A 238 3.53 -4.22 -9.95
CA ASP A 238 4.44 -5.37 -9.93
C ASP A 238 3.94 -6.57 -9.13
N SER A 239 2.92 -6.43 -8.29
CA SER A 239 2.58 -7.46 -7.31
C SER A 239 1.15 -7.98 -7.41
N SER A 240 0.77 -8.87 -6.48
CA SER A 240 -0.53 -9.55 -6.52
C SER A 240 -1.73 -8.61 -6.32
N ASN A 241 -1.57 -7.51 -5.61
CA ASN A 241 -2.63 -6.53 -5.41
C ASN A 241 -2.82 -5.57 -6.60
N ASP A 242 -1.98 -5.72 -7.66
CA ASP A 242 -2.08 -4.95 -8.90
C ASP A 242 -2.85 -5.70 -10.00
N LEU A 243 -3.13 -6.99 -9.85
CA LEU A 243 -3.71 -7.81 -10.93
C LEU A 243 -4.95 -7.15 -11.53
N GLU A 244 -5.92 -6.81 -10.69
CA GLU A 244 -7.19 -6.26 -11.14
C GLU A 244 -7.04 -4.86 -11.77
N VAL A 245 -6.14 -4.01 -11.25
CA VAL A 245 -5.95 -2.68 -11.82
C VAL A 245 -5.18 -2.73 -13.14
N LEU A 246 -4.24 -3.67 -13.30
CA LEU A 246 -3.54 -3.92 -14.56
C LEU A 246 -4.50 -4.44 -15.65
N GLU A 247 -5.43 -5.33 -15.29
CA GLU A 247 -6.44 -5.86 -16.21
C GLU A 247 -7.52 -4.82 -16.57
N ALA A 248 -7.91 -3.98 -15.61
CA ALA A 248 -9.02 -3.04 -15.77
C ALA A 248 -8.62 -1.72 -16.45
N ALA A 249 -7.34 -1.35 -16.45
CA ALA A 249 -6.85 -0.15 -17.11
C ALA A 249 -6.89 -0.27 -18.64
N GLY A 250 -6.95 0.87 -19.34
CA GLY A 250 -6.81 0.88 -20.80
C GLY A 250 -5.45 0.36 -21.26
N LEU A 251 -4.41 0.57 -20.42
CA LEU A 251 -3.07 0.00 -20.58
C LEU A 251 -2.50 -0.39 -19.22
N GLY A 252 -2.43 -1.68 -18.95
CA GLY A 252 -1.74 -2.24 -17.78
C GLY A 252 -0.30 -2.58 -18.11
N ILE A 253 0.64 -2.09 -17.32
CA ILE A 253 2.08 -2.32 -17.48
C ILE A 253 2.64 -2.97 -16.21
N CYS A 254 3.23 -4.14 -16.33
CA CYS A 254 3.93 -4.77 -15.21
C CYS A 254 5.42 -4.44 -15.23
N MET A 255 6.00 -4.14 -14.08
CA MET A 255 7.44 -3.97 -13.91
C MET A 255 8.19 -5.28 -14.16
N GLY A 256 9.45 -5.21 -14.63
CA GLY A 256 10.29 -6.38 -14.91
C GLY A 256 10.60 -7.22 -13.67
N ASN A 257 10.68 -6.60 -12.49
CA ASN A 257 10.79 -7.26 -11.18
C ASN A 257 9.46 -7.84 -10.68
N GLY A 258 8.35 -7.62 -11.39
CA GLY A 258 7.04 -8.05 -10.95
C GLY A 258 6.85 -9.57 -10.90
N THR A 259 5.82 -10.00 -10.17
CA THR A 259 5.44 -11.42 -10.04
C THR A 259 4.99 -12.00 -11.38
N ALA A 260 5.05 -13.33 -11.50
CA ALA A 260 4.56 -14.01 -12.70
C ALA A 260 3.07 -13.74 -12.97
N ALA A 261 2.27 -13.65 -11.90
CA ALA A 261 0.84 -13.33 -12.00
C ALA A 261 0.61 -11.90 -12.51
N ALA A 262 1.32 -10.90 -11.96
CA ALA A 262 1.21 -9.51 -12.42
C ALA A 262 1.67 -9.36 -13.89
N LYS A 263 2.73 -10.06 -14.30
CA LYS A 263 3.18 -10.10 -15.69
C LYS A 263 2.15 -10.71 -16.64
N ALA A 264 1.41 -11.73 -16.17
CA ALA A 264 0.35 -12.36 -16.96
C ALA A 264 -0.91 -11.48 -17.10
N ALA A 265 -1.21 -10.64 -16.12
CA ALA A 265 -2.34 -9.72 -16.10
C ALA A 265 -2.11 -8.45 -16.94
N ALA A 266 -0.85 -8.08 -17.18
CA ALA A 266 -0.49 -6.85 -17.88
C ALA A 266 -0.54 -6.97 -19.41
N ASN A 267 -0.79 -5.85 -20.09
CA ASN A 267 -0.69 -5.74 -21.55
C ASN A 267 0.76 -5.70 -22.03
N TRP A 268 1.66 -5.16 -21.19
CA TRP A 268 3.08 -5.05 -21.51
C TRP A 268 3.94 -5.21 -20.24
N ILE A 269 5.16 -5.74 -20.41
CA ILE A 269 6.12 -5.93 -19.34
C ILE A 269 7.30 -5.00 -19.56
N SER A 270 7.56 -4.13 -18.59
CA SER A 270 8.71 -3.23 -18.59
C SER A 270 9.99 -3.94 -18.14
N THR A 271 11.09 -3.20 -18.05
CA THR A 271 12.33 -3.66 -17.46
C THR A 271 12.25 -3.62 -15.91
N ASP A 272 13.27 -4.17 -15.25
CA ASP A 272 13.40 -4.13 -13.80
C ASP A 272 13.44 -2.68 -13.28
N ILE A 273 13.01 -2.47 -12.03
CA ILE A 273 13.03 -1.14 -11.40
C ILE A 273 14.43 -0.50 -11.41
N HIS A 274 15.49 -1.33 -11.32
CA HIS A 274 16.89 -0.88 -11.39
C HIS A 274 17.44 -0.72 -12.81
N ASP A 275 16.66 -1.14 -13.83
CA ASP A 275 16.98 -1.04 -15.25
C ASP A 275 16.03 -0.07 -15.97
N ASP A 276 15.83 1.11 -15.37
CA ASP A 276 14.96 2.18 -15.89
C ASP A 276 13.47 1.79 -16.07
N GLY A 277 12.99 0.81 -15.29
CA GLY A 277 11.70 0.17 -15.51
C GLY A 277 10.52 1.14 -15.58
N LEU A 278 10.39 2.08 -14.62
CA LEU A 278 9.30 3.05 -14.64
C LEU A 278 9.44 4.04 -15.81
N ALA A 279 10.66 4.47 -16.14
CA ALA A 279 10.92 5.34 -17.29
C ALA A 279 10.54 4.65 -18.60
N ASN A 280 10.88 3.37 -18.75
CA ASN A 280 10.53 2.58 -19.94
C ASN A 280 9.00 2.34 -20.02
N ALA A 281 8.33 2.13 -18.87
CA ALA A 281 6.88 2.04 -18.82
C ALA A 281 6.20 3.33 -19.31
N LEU A 282 6.68 4.49 -18.86
CA LEU A 282 6.14 5.79 -19.27
C LEU A 282 6.43 6.10 -20.76
N ARG A 283 7.59 5.67 -21.30
CA ARG A 283 7.88 5.76 -22.75
C ARG A 283 6.93 4.87 -23.56
N TYR A 284 6.76 3.63 -23.15
CA TYR A 284 5.85 2.71 -23.85
C TYR A 284 4.42 3.23 -23.86
N ALA A 285 3.97 3.81 -22.76
CA ALA A 285 2.66 4.46 -22.66
C ALA A 285 2.54 5.74 -23.51
N GLY A 286 3.62 6.24 -24.08
CA GLY A 286 3.64 7.51 -24.82
C GLY A 286 3.49 8.75 -23.91
N ALA A 287 3.78 8.62 -22.63
CA ALA A 287 3.73 9.72 -21.67
C ALA A 287 4.97 10.63 -21.76
N ILE A 288 6.09 10.07 -22.18
CA ILE A 288 7.38 10.76 -22.40
C ILE A 288 8.04 10.29 -23.69
N ALA A 289 9.05 11.04 -24.17
CA ALA A 289 9.83 10.72 -25.35
C ALA A 289 10.81 9.56 -25.10
#